data_ef26a281363df857e23fb6d2e06a15a3
#
_entry.id   ef26a281363df857e23fb6d2e06a15a3
#
_cell.length_a   1.000
_cell.length_b   1.000
_cell.length_c   1.000
_cell.angle_alpha   90.00
_cell.angle_beta   90.00
_cell.angle_gamma   90.00
#
_symmetry.space_group_name_H-M   'P 1'
#
loop_
_entity.id
_entity.type
_entity.pdbx_description
1 polymer ?
#
loop_
_entity_poly.entity_id
_entity_poly.type
_entity_poly.pdbx_seq_one_letter_code
_entity_poly.pdbx_strand_id
1 'polypeptide(L)'
;ASIREKEGLACALGFQCVLLPENAADMPALAARVRDLGADYLVIKPYTHHPQSPTNAYGDISYADSQALADRLREEERENFSVVYRSAAMRRWDSKAAAFERCLALPFWAYVDAVANVWGCSRHLREDAFRYGSLVEQSFAEIWNGEKRLTSLAECEKNMDIGQCHVTCRMEVINEYLWRLRHPQAHDNFI
;
A
#
# COMPACT_ATOMS: atom_id res chain seq x y z
N ALA A 1 14.88 3.96 19.34
CA ALA A 1 14.48 5.02 20.28
C ALA A 1 15.69 5.63 21.00
N SER A 2 16.52 4.87 21.72
CA SER A 2 17.62 5.41 22.55
C SER A 2 18.62 6.30 21.79
N ILE A 3 18.99 5.97 20.55
CA ILE A 3 19.86 6.81 19.72
C ILE A 3 19.15 8.10 19.35
N ARG A 4 17.86 8.02 18.96
CA ARG A 4 17.03 9.19 18.62
C ARG A 4 16.98 10.21 19.76
N GLU A 5 16.72 9.72 20.98
CA GLU A 5 16.67 10.57 22.18
C GLU A 5 18.04 11.16 22.50
N LYS A 6 19.09 10.32 22.51
CA LYS A 6 20.45 10.75 22.83
C LYS A 6 21.00 11.80 21.86
N GLU A 7 20.70 11.65 20.57
CA GLU A 7 21.20 12.53 19.51
C GLU A 7 20.20 13.65 19.14
N GLY A 8 19.03 13.71 19.81
CA GLY A 8 18.00 14.73 19.52
C GLY A 8 17.45 14.67 18.10
N LEU A 9 17.35 13.48 17.49
CA LEU A 9 16.97 13.34 16.10
C LEU A 9 15.46 13.49 15.89
N ALA A 10 15.05 14.37 14.99
CA ALA A 10 13.67 14.60 14.61
C ALA A 10 13.21 13.57 13.56
N CYS A 11 13.14 12.29 13.91
CA CYS A 11 12.65 11.22 13.05
C CYS A 11 11.54 10.41 13.74
N ALA A 12 10.56 9.94 12.98
CA ALA A 12 9.56 9.02 13.47
C ALA A 12 10.06 7.57 13.34
N LEU A 13 9.83 6.76 14.37
CA LEU A 13 10.13 5.33 14.40
C LEU A 13 8.81 4.55 14.31
N GLY A 14 8.61 3.84 13.21
CA GLY A 14 7.43 3.01 13.00
C GLY A 14 7.77 1.55 12.80
N PHE A 15 6.93 0.68 13.33
CA PHE A 15 6.95 -0.75 13.05
C PHE A 15 5.79 -1.12 12.14
N GLN A 16 5.96 -2.18 11.34
CA GLN A 16 4.92 -2.70 10.49
C GLN A 16 4.89 -4.23 10.58
N CYS A 17 3.69 -4.76 10.76
CA CYS A 17 3.45 -6.20 10.82
C CYS A 17 2.34 -6.60 9.85
N VAL A 18 2.49 -7.75 9.20
CA VAL A 18 1.42 -8.42 8.46
C VAL A 18 0.67 -9.31 9.43
N LEU A 19 -0.66 -9.16 9.48
CA LEU A 19 -1.51 -10.02 10.31
C LEU A 19 -1.72 -11.35 9.59
N LEU A 20 -1.32 -12.41 10.27
CA LEU A 20 -1.48 -13.80 9.85
C LEU A 20 -2.17 -14.59 10.96
N PRO A 21 -2.81 -15.74 10.65
CA PRO A 21 -3.43 -16.57 11.68
C PRO A 21 -2.48 -16.96 12.81
N GLU A 22 -1.22 -17.25 12.47
CA GLU A 22 -0.20 -17.72 13.41
C GLU A 22 0.25 -16.65 14.42
N ASN A 23 0.16 -15.36 14.05
CA ASN A 23 0.63 -14.27 14.91
C ASN A 23 -0.47 -13.42 15.51
N ALA A 24 -1.74 -13.68 15.16
CA ALA A 24 -2.86 -12.85 15.61
C ALA A 24 -2.98 -12.74 17.13
N ALA A 25 -2.72 -13.84 17.84
CA ALA A 25 -2.76 -13.88 19.30
C ALA A 25 -1.67 -13.01 19.96
N ASP A 26 -0.52 -12.86 19.29
CA ASP A 26 0.65 -12.16 19.81
C ASP A 26 0.61 -10.64 19.53
N MET A 27 -0.31 -10.17 18.69
CA MET A 27 -0.36 -8.76 18.27
C MET A 27 -0.48 -7.77 19.44
N PRO A 28 -1.30 -7.99 20.48
CA PRO A 28 -1.35 -7.07 21.62
C PRO A 28 -0.01 -6.99 22.38
N ALA A 29 0.63 -8.14 22.60
CA ALA A 29 1.97 -8.18 23.23
C ALA A 29 3.03 -7.49 22.37
N LEU A 30 2.94 -7.63 21.04
CA LEU A 30 3.80 -6.92 20.09
C LEU A 30 3.58 -5.41 20.20
N ALA A 31 2.32 -4.94 20.23
CA ALA A 31 1.99 -3.53 20.33
C ALA A 31 2.55 -2.91 21.63
N ALA A 32 2.34 -3.58 22.76
CA ALA A 32 2.92 -3.16 24.05
C ALA A 32 4.44 -3.06 23.97
N ARG A 33 5.11 -4.07 23.43
CA ARG A 33 6.57 -4.09 23.30
C ARG A 33 7.11 -2.99 22.39
N VAL A 34 6.45 -2.75 21.25
CA VAL A 34 6.84 -1.69 20.29
C VAL A 34 6.70 -0.32 20.95
N ARG A 35 5.61 -0.08 21.68
CA ARG A 35 5.40 1.13 22.49
C ARG A 35 6.53 1.30 23.52
N ASP A 36 6.83 0.27 24.30
CA ASP A 36 7.83 0.31 25.38
C ASP A 36 9.27 0.49 24.85
N LEU A 37 9.52 0.13 23.58
CA LEU A 37 10.76 0.44 22.88
C LEU A 37 10.86 1.92 22.45
N GLY A 38 9.81 2.74 22.66
CA GLY A 38 9.78 4.15 22.32
C GLY A 38 9.57 4.40 20.82
N ALA A 39 8.86 3.51 20.12
CA ALA A 39 8.37 3.77 18.77
C ALA A 39 7.18 4.73 18.80
N ASP A 40 6.92 5.40 17.66
CA ASP A 40 5.82 6.35 17.53
C ASP A 40 4.55 5.66 17.03
N TYR A 41 4.69 4.56 16.27
CA TYR A 41 3.52 3.82 15.77
C TYR A 41 3.81 2.37 15.41
N LEU A 42 2.74 1.56 15.43
CA LEU A 42 2.69 0.21 14.86
C LEU A 42 1.59 0.14 13.78
N VAL A 43 1.95 -0.30 12.58
CA VAL A 43 1.00 -0.55 11.50
C VAL A 43 0.71 -2.04 11.40
N ILE A 44 -0.56 -2.43 11.52
CA ILE A 44 -1.05 -3.79 11.26
C ILE A 44 -1.79 -3.79 9.94
N LYS A 45 -1.36 -4.63 9.00
CA LYS A 45 -1.91 -4.70 7.65
C LYS A 45 -2.24 -6.14 7.23
N PRO A 46 -3.16 -6.34 6.26
CA PRO A 46 -3.42 -7.65 5.72
C PRO A 46 -2.25 -8.21 4.93
N TYR A 47 -2.26 -9.51 4.74
CA TYR A 47 -1.45 -10.17 3.72
C TYR A 47 -1.80 -9.60 2.33
N THR A 48 -0.82 -9.61 1.46
CA THR A 48 -1.01 -9.28 0.05
C THR A 48 -0.20 -10.27 -0.80
N HIS A 49 -0.86 -10.89 -1.77
CA HIS A 49 -0.18 -11.82 -2.67
C HIS A 49 0.45 -11.06 -3.83
N HIS A 50 1.74 -11.28 -4.06
CA HIS A 50 2.40 -10.84 -5.28
C HIS A 50 2.43 -12.01 -6.29
N PRO A 51 2.04 -11.84 -7.57
CA PRO A 51 1.97 -12.93 -8.54
C PRO A 51 3.30 -13.66 -8.79
N GLN A 52 4.42 -12.96 -8.57
CA GLN A 52 5.75 -13.56 -8.63
C GLN A 52 6.17 -14.25 -7.32
N SER A 53 5.29 -14.28 -6.31
CA SER A 53 5.56 -15.04 -5.08
C SER A 53 5.56 -16.53 -5.38
N PRO A 54 6.53 -17.30 -4.86
CA PRO A 54 6.59 -18.75 -5.08
C PRO A 54 5.46 -19.52 -4.37
N THR A 55 4.74 -18.87 -3.47
CA THR A 55 3.65 -19.49 -2.70
C THR A 55 2.50 -18.52 -2.51
N ASN A 56 1.28 -19.06 -2.41
CA ASN A 56 0.06 -18.36 -2.02
C ASN A 56 -0.56 -19.00 -0.76
N ALA A 57 0.27 -19.45 0.17
CA ALA A 57 -0.17 -20.17 1.38
C ALA A 57 -1.22 -19.41 2.21
N TYR A 58 -1.28 -18.07 2.08
CA TYR A 58 -2.19 -17.21 2.81
C TYR A 58 -3.30 -16.60 1.92
N GLY A 59 -3.53 -17.16 0.73
CA GLY A 59 -4.54 -16.63 -0.21
C GLY A 59 -5.97 -16.65 0.33
N ASP A 60 -6.26 -17.60 1.21
CA ASP A 60 -7.60 -17.86 1.75
C ASP A 60 -7.82 -17.28 3.16
N ILE A 61 -6.89 -16.46 3.68
CA ILE A 61 -7.10 -15.77 4.95
C ILE A 61 -8.34 -14.87 4.87
N SER A 62 -9.20 -14.93 5.90
CA SER A 62 -10.27 -13.95 6.14
C SER A 62 -9.93 -13.07 7.34
N TYR A 63 -10.27 -11.80 7.24
CA TYR A 63 -10.16 -10.81 8.31
C TYR A 63 -11.52 -10.37 8.86
N ALA A 64 -12.62 -11.07 8.49
CA ALA A 64 -13.98 -10.73 8.90
C ALA A 64 -14.13 -10.59 10.43
N ASP A 65 -13.50 -11.48 11.19
CA ASP A 65 -13.58 -11.52 12.65
C ASP A 65 -12.45 -10.72 13.35
N SER A 66 -11.70 -9.93 12.61
CA SER A 66 -10.53 -9.24 13.15
C SER A 66 -10.85 -7.94 13.93
N GLN A 67 -12.11 -7.54 14.02
CA GLN A 67 -12.50 -6.29 14.70
C GLN A 67 -12.20 -6.31 16.21
N ALA A 68 -12.44 -7.42 16.88
CA ALA A 68 -12.15 -7.57 18.32
C ALA A 68 -10.63 -7.42 18.59
N LEU A 69 -9.79 -7.88 17.68
CA LEU A 69 -8.35 -7.65 17.76
C LEU A 69 -8.00 -6.17 17.58
N ALA A 70 -8.65 -5.50 16.62
CA ALA A 70 -8.44 -4.06 16.41
C ALA A 70 -8.77 -3.24 17.66
N ASP A 71 -9.86 -3.59 18.35
CA ASP A 71 -10.29 -2.90 19.57
C ASP A 71 -9.30 -3.11 20.72
N ARG A 72 -8.84 -4.34 20.93
CA ARG A 72 -7.78 -4.64 21.90
C ARG A 72 -6.47 -3.91 21.61
N LEU A 73 -6.10 -3.76 20.36
CA LEU A 73 -4.88 -3.07 19.96
C LEU A 73 -4.96 -1.56 20.24
N ARG A 74 -6.15 -0.95 20.17
CA ARG A 74 -6.35 0.45 20.55
C ARG A 74 -6.11 0.71 22.03
N GLU A 75 -6.27 -0.28 22.90
CA GLU A 75 -5.99 -0.16 24.33
C GLU A 75 -4.48 0.10 24.61
N GLU A 76 -3.61 -0.24 23.64
CA GLU A 76 -2.17 0.00 23.74
C GLU A 76 -1.77 1.43 23.29
N GLU A 77 -2.66 2.21 22.70
CA GLU A 77 -2.38 3.58 22.24
C GLU A 77 -2.10 4.51 23.42
N ARG A 78 -1.21 5.46 23.24
CA ARG A 78 -0.82 6.51 24.18
C ARG A 78 -0.64 7.82 23.41
N GLU A 79 -0.47 8.94 24.10
CA GLU A 79 -0.27 10.26 23.51
C GLU A 79 0.85 10.26 22.45
N ASN A 80 1.91 9.50 22.67
CA ASN A 80 3.09 9.42 21.80
C ASN A 80 3.23 8.08 21.05
N PHE A 81 2.19 7.23 21.07
CA PHE A 81 2.19 5.94 20.37
C PHE A 81 0.81 5.60 19.80
N SER A 82 0.75 5.34 18.52
CA SER A 82 -0.50 4.96 17.82
C SER A 82 -0.43 3.57 17.18
N VAL A 83 -1.62 2.92 17.09
CA VAL A 83 -1.76 1.66 16.36
C VAL A 83 -2.62 1.88 15.12
N VAL A 84 -2.00 1.79 13.96
CA VAL A 84 -2.68 1.94 12.67
C VAL A 84 -3.15 0.57 12.19
N TYR A 85 -4.36 0.20 12.57
CA TYR A 85 -5.01 -1.02 12.09
C TYR A 85 -5.70 -0.78 10.75
N ARG A 86 -5.19 -1.40 9.68
CA ARG A 86 -5.64 -1.16 8.29
C ARG A 86 -6.95 -1.88 7.96
N SER A 87 -8.01 -1.61 8.74
CA SER A 87 -9.33 -2.26 8.61
C SER A 87 -9.92 -2.14 7.20
N ALA A 88 -9.78 -0.99 6.54
CA ALA A 88 -10.26 -0.81 5.17
C ALA A 88 -9.55 -1.77 4.19
N ALA A 89 -8.23 -1.94 4.32
CA ALA A 89 -7.48 -2.88 3.50
C ALA A 89 -7.83 -4.34 3.81
N MET A 90 -8.18 -4.67 5.06
CA MET A 90 -8.63 -6.00 5.44
C MET A 90 -10.01 -6.32 4.84
N ARG A 91 -10.97 -5.42 4.97
CA ARG A 91 -12.28 -5.57 4.30
C ARG A 91 -12.14 -5.70 2.79
N ARG A 92 -11.21 -4.97 2.21
CA ARG A 92 -10.91 -5.06 0.80
C ARG A 92 -10.32 -6.41 0.41
N TRP A 93 -9.42 -6.94 1.22
CA TRP A 93 -8.90 -8.29 1.03
C TRP A 93 -10.02 -9.33 1.03
N ASP A 94 -10.94 -9.26 1.95
CA ASP A 94 -12.06 -10.21 2.05
C ASP A 94 -13.04 -10.08 0.88
N SER A 95 -13.37 -8.84 0.45
CA SER A 95 -14.31 -8.61 -0.65
C SER A 95 -13.77 -9.01 -2.02
N LYS A 96 -12.45 -8.95 -2.22
CA LYS A 96 -11.77 -9.18 -3.51
C LYS A 96 -12.28 -8.31 -4.68
N ALA A 97 -13.22 -7.40 -4.43
CA ALA A 97 -13.88 -6.60 -5.47
C ALA A 97 -13.21 -5.23 -5.68
N ALA A 98 -12.97 -4.74 -6.89
CA ALA A 98 -12.53 -3.38 -7.19
C ALA A 98 -13.73 -2.44 -7.39
N ALA A 99 -13.65 -1.23 -6.83
CA ALA A 99 -14.65 -0.19 -7.08
C ALA A 99 -14.38 0.60 -8.37
N PHE A 100 -13.43 0.16 -9.18
CA PHE A 100 -13.01 0.78 -10.44
C PHE A 100 -12.64 -0.31 -11.45
N GLU A 101 -12.76 0.01 -12.73
CA GLU A 101 -12.48 -0.92 -13.84
C GLU A 101 -11.14 -0.65 -14.54
N ARG A 102 -10.49 0.48 -14.23
CA ARG A 102 -9.22 0.89 -14.83
C ARG A 102 -8.31 1.55 -13.80
N CYS A 103 -7.00 1.39 -13.96
CA CYS A 103 -6.03 2.08 -13.11
C CYS A 103 -5.84 3.52 -13.60
N LEU A 104 -6.47 4.46 -12.91
CA LEU A 104 -6.35 5.91 -13.17
C LEU A 104 -5.21 6.55 -12.37
N ALA A 105 -4.61 5.81 -11.44
CA ALA A 105 -3.59 6.32 -10.53
C ALA A 105 -2.17 6.25 -11.10
N LEU A 106 -1.91 5.49 -12.17
CA LEU A 106 -0.57 5.36 -12.76
C LEU A 106 0.11 6.69 -13.09
N PRO A 107 -0.60 7.73 -13.62
CA PRO A 107 0.01 9.02 -13.90
C PRO A 107 0.59 9.75 -12.67
N PHE A 108 0.16 9.37 -11.47
CA PHE A 108 0.53 10.02 -10.20
C PHE A 108 1.51 9.21 -9.36
N TRP A 109 2.02 8.10 -9.90
CA TRP A 109 2.81 7.14 -9.17
C TRP A 109 4.11 6.81 -9.90
N ALA A 110 5.18 6.63 -9.15
CA ALA A 110 6.40 5.99 -9.60
C ALA A 110 6.96 5.09 -8.52
N TYR A 111 7.57 4.00 -8.93
CA TYR A 111 8.34 3.10 -8.10
C TYR A 111 9.79 3.06 -8.60
N VAL A 112 10.75 3.25 -7.69
CA VAL A 112 12.16 3.14 -8.00
C VAL A 112 12.69 1.85 -7.38
N ASP A 113 13.28 0.98 -8.18
CA ASP A 113 13.87 -0.26 -7.69
C ASP A 113 15.30 -0.07 -7.17
N ALA A 114 15.88 -1.15 -6.62
CA ALA A 114 17.20 -1.13 -6.00
C ALA A 114 18.35 -0.87 -7.00
N VAL A 115 18.10 -1.01 -8.30
CA VAL A 115 19.06 -0.73 -9.38
C VAL A 115 18.71 0.56 -10.14
N ALA A 116 17.92 1.43 -9.48
CA ALA A 116 17.56 2.76 -9.94
C ALA A 116 16.70 2.81 -11.22
N ASN A 117 16.01 1.73 -11.60
CA ASN A 117 14.99 1.82 -12.63
C ASN A 117 13.71 2.44 -12.07
N VAL A 118 13.03 3.24 -12.89
CA VAL A 118 11.74 3.88 -12.58
C VAL A 118 10.62 3.10 -13.27
N TRP A 119 9.63 2.69 -12.48
CA TRP A 119 8.51 1.85 -12.89
C TRP A 119 7.17 2.53 -12.61
N GLY A 120 6.18 2.27 -13.43
CA GLY A 120 4.81 2.76 -13.24
C GLY A 120 4.02 1.97 -12.20
N CYS A 121 4.36 0.71 -11.96
CA CYS A 121 3.62 -0.15 -11.04
C CYS A 121 4.54 -1.17 -10.37
N SER A 122 4.43 -1.32 -9.06
CA SER A 122 5.21 -2.31 -8.30
C SER A 122 4.76 -3.75 -8.54
N ARG A 123 3.53 -3.95 -9.02
CA ARG A 123 2.98 -5.26 -9.41
C ARG A 123 3.64 -5.80 -10.68
N HIS A 124 3.97 -4.90 -11.60
CA HIS A 124 4.49 -5.18 -12.93
C HIS A 124 6.01 -4.89 -13.05
N LEU A 125 6.75 -5.08 -11.95
CA LEU A 125 8.21 -5.05 -12.00
C LEU A 125 8.72 -6.13 -12.95
N ARG A 126 9.75 -5.78 -13.75
CA ARG A 126 10.36 -6.60 -14.81
C ARG A 126 9.53 -6.72 -16.10
N GLU A 127 8.38 -6.08 -16.19
CA GLU A 127 7.62 -5.96 -17.43
C GLU A 127 7.99 -4.63 -18.10
N ASP A 128 8.68 -4.66 -19.24
CA ASP A 128 9.28 -3.46 -19.87
C ASP A 128 8.22 -2.40 -20.25
N ALA A 129 6.98 -2.81 -20.51
CA ALA A 129 5.85 -1.92 -20.73
C ALA A 129 5.58 -0.96 -19.55
N PHE A 130 5.98 -1.34 -18.33
CA PHE A 130 5.83 -0.53 -17.12
C PHE A 130 7.12 0.16 -16.67
N ARG A 131 8.23 -0.03 -17.41
CA ARG A 131 9.51 0.62 -17.12
C ARG A 131 9.62 1.95 -17.83
N TYR A 132 9.71 3.03 -17.07
CA TYR A 132 9.82 4.39 -17.62
C TYR A 132 11.25 4.78 -18.00
N GLY A 133 12.26 4.32 -17.27
CA GLY A 133 13.68 4.63 -17.52
C GLY A 133 14.59 4.23 -16.37
N SER A 134 15.82 4.73 -16.38
CA SER A 134 16.81 4.50 -15.34
C SER A 134 17.41 5.81 -14.85
N LEU A 135 17.45 5.99 -13.53
CA LEU A 135 18.09 7.16 -12.89
C LEU A 135 19.62 7.13 -12.99
N VAL A 136 20.19 6.02 -13.44
CA VAL A 136 21.62 5.94 -13.79
C VAL A 136 21.90 6.66 -15.11
N GLU A 137 20.93 6.70 -16.03
CA GLU A 137 21.05 7.22 -17.38
C GLU A 137 20.46 8.62 -17.55
N GLN A 138 19.39 8.93 -16.80
CA GLN A 138 18.59 10.14 -16.96
C GLN A 138 18.17 10.70 -15.60
N SER A 139 17.89 12.00 -15.52
CA SER A 139 17.24 12.57 -14.34
C SER A 139 15.78 12.09 -14.22
N PHE A 140 15.23 12.13 -13.00
CA PHE A 140 13.82 11.80 -12.77
C PHE A 140 12.89 12.70 -13.61
N ALA A 141 13.21 13.98 -13.77
CA ALA A 141 12.39 14.92 -14.54
C ALA A 141 12.34 14.54 -16.03
N GLU A 142 13.48 14.11 -16.63
CA GLU A 142 13.51 13.63 -18.00
C GLU A 142 12.71 12.35 -18.19
N ILE A 143 12.84 11.38 -17.27
CA ILE A 143 12.05 10.15 -17.29
C ILE A 143 10.55 10.45 -17.13
N TRP A 144 10.19 11.33 -16.18
CA TRP A 144 8.81 11.65 -15.84
C TRP A 144 8.06 12.35 -16.98
N ASN A 145 8.76 13.22 -17.73
CA ASN A 145 8.21 13.92 -18.88
C ASN A 145 8.52 13.23 -20.21
N GLY A 146 9.22 12.10 -20.18
CA GLY A 146 9.71 11.39 -21.36
C GLY A 146 8.61 10.62 -22.10
N GLU A 147 8.83 10.44 -23.40
CA GLU A 147 7.92 9.74 -24.30
C GLU A 147 7.66 8.29 -23.88
N LYS A 148 8.67 7.59 -23.38
CA LYS A 148 8.54 6.20 -22.92
C LYS A 148 7.49 6.05 -21.82
N ARG A 149 7.44 6.99 -20.86
CA ARG A 149 6.41 7.01 -19.83
C ARG A 149 5.02 7.28 -20.41
N LEU A 150 4.92 8.26 -21.30
CA LEU A 150 3.63 8.62 -21.92
C LEU A 150 3.05 7.46 -22.74
N THR A 151 3.90 6.77 -23.51
CA THR A 151 3.53 5.57 -24.25
C THR A 151 3.07 4.45 -23.31
N SER A 152 3.86 4.18 -22.25
CA SER A 152 3.51 3.19 -21.23
C SER A 152 2.15 3.47 -20.58
N LEU A 153 1.86 4.73 -20.23
CA LEU A 153 0.56 5.12 -19.65
C LEU A 153 -0.59 4.85 -20.62
N ALA A 154 -0.41 5.20 -21.90
CA ALA A 154 -1.44 5.00 -22.93
C ALA A 154 -1.70 3.51 -23.21
N GLU A 155 -0.67 2.67 -23.19
CA GLU A 155 -0.81 1.21 -23.33
C GLU A 155 -1.48 0.59 -22.13
N CYS A 156 -1.08 0.99 -20.91
CA CYS A 156 -1.70 0.51 -19.68
C CYS A 156 -3.17 0.89 -19.57
N GLU A 157 -3.56 2.09 -19.99
CA GLU A 157 -4.97 2.50 -20.00
C GLU A 157 -5.83 1.59 -20.86
N LYS A 158 -5.29 1.05 -21.96
CA LYS A 158 -6.01 0.18 -22.90
C LYS A 158 -6.02 -1.28 -22.47
N ASN A 159 -4.91 -1.78 -21.96
CA ASN A 159 -4.62 -3.21 -21.92
C ASN A 159 -4.49 -3.77 -20.51
N MET A 160 -4.47 -2.93 -19.46
CA MET A 160 -4.28 -3.40 -18.09
C MET A 160 -5.53 -4.05 -17.53
N ASP A 161 -5.42 -5.33 -17.19
CA ASP A 161 -6.49 -6.08 -16.50
C ASP A 161 -6.44 -5.81 -14.98
N ILE A 162 -7.44 -5.09 -14.48
CA ILE A 162 -7.59 -4.77 -13.05
C ILE A 162 -7.84 -6.03 -12.20
N GLY A 163 -8.43 -7.07 -12.77
CA GLY A 163 -8.66 -8.35 -12.09
C GLY A 163 -7.35 -9.03 -11.65
N GLN A 164 -6.23 -8.67 -12.28
CA GLN A 164 -4.92 -9.18 -11.92
C GLN A 164 -4.13 -8.26 -10.98
N CYS A 165 -4.68 -7.14 -10.56
CA CYS A 165 -4.02 -6.24 -9.62
C CYS A 165 -3.92 -6.82 -8.21
N HIS A 166 -3.04 -6.23 -7.39
CA HIS A 166 -3.06 -6.47 -5.96
C HIS A 166 -4.39 -6.07 -5.35
N VAL A 167 -5.01 -6.97 -4.61
CA VAL A 167 -6.28 -6.71 -3.90
C VAL A 167 -6.18 -5.53 -2.92
N THR A 168 -4.98 -5.28 -2.36
CA THR A 168 -4.71 -4.19 -1.42
C THR A 168 -3.66 -3.23 -1.97
N CYS A 169 -3.84 -2.79 -3.23
CA CYS A 169 -2.94 -1.84 -3.87
C CYS A 169 -2.90 -0.51 -3.12
N ARG A 170 -1.70 0.08 -2.97
CA ARG A 170 -1.54 1.39 -2.33
C ARG A 170 -2.29 2.51 -3.05
N MET A 171 -2.48 2.35 -4.36
CA MET A 171 -3.16 3.33 -5.22
C MET A 171 -4.68 3.13 -5.29
N GLU A 172 -5.22 2.18 -4.53
CA GLU A 172 -6.64 1.84 -4.56
C GLU A 172 -7.53 3.04 -4.24
N VAL A 173 -7.30 3.70 -3.11
CA VAL A 173 -8.11 4.87 -2.68
C VAL A 173 -8.05 6.00 -3.71
N ILE A 174 -6.88 6.18 -4.36
CA ILE A 174 -6.71 7.17 -5.43
C ILE A 174 -7.51 6.74 -6.66
N ASN A 175 -7.46 5.46 -7.03
CA ASN A 175 -8.25 4.93 -8.14
C ASN A 175 -9.75 5.06 -7.89
N GLU A 176 -10.24 4.73 -6.70
CA GLU A 176 -11.65 4.90 -6.31
C GLU A 176 -12.09 6.36 -6.42
N TYR A 177 -11.29 7.29 -5.89
CA TYR A 177 -11.56 8.71 -5.98
C TYR A 177 -11.61 9.21 -7.44
N LEU A 178 -10.60 8.87 -8.24
CA LEU A 178 -10.52 9.28 -9.64
C LEU A 178 -11.64 8.63 -10.50
N TRP A 179 -12.00 7.38 -10.16
CA TRP A 179 -13.10 6.68 -10.82
C TRP A 179 -14.43 7.38 -10.54
N ARG A 180 -14.69 7.75 -9.29
CA ARG A 180 -15.88 8.51 -8.88
C ARG A 180 -15.94 9.88 -9.58
N LEU A 181 -14.82 10.58 -9.73
CA LEU A 181 -14.77 11.83 -10.47
C LEU A 181 -15.14 11.65 -11.95
N ARG A 182 -14.75 10.52 -12.57
CA ARG A 182 -15.11 10.20 -13.96
C ARG A 182 -16.57 9.70 -14.12
N HIS A 183 -17.13 9.13 -13.05
CA HIS A 183 -18.49 8.56 -13.03
C HIS A 183 -19.29 9.15 -11.87
N PRO A 184 -19.58 10.47 -11.93
CA PRO A 184 -20.26 11.15 -10.83
C PRO A 184 -21.68 10.61 -10.66
N GLN A 185 -22.10 10.43 -9.42
CA GLN A 185 -23.47 10.10 -9.07
C GLN A 185 -24.30 11.39 -8.91
N ALA A 186 -25.62 11.26 -8.96
CA ALA A 186 -26.52 12.42 -8.99
C ALA A 186 -26.32 13.40 -7.80
N HIS A 187 -25.88 12.90 -6.64
CA HIS A 187 -25.62 13.72 -5.43
C HIS A 187 -24.18 14.26 -5.33
N ASP A 188 -23.24 13.82 -6.18
CA ASP A 188 -21.84 14.25 -6.12
C ASP A 188 -21.66 15.72 -6.53
N ASN A 189 -22.61 16.27 -7.27
CA ASN A 189 -22.61 17.66 -7.71
C ASN A 189 -23.39 18.60 -6.79
N PHE A 190 -23.83 18.12 -5.64
CA PHE A 190 -24.56 18.90 -4.67
C PHE A 190 -23.54 19.64 -3.77
N ILE A 191 -23.36 20.94 -4.07
CA ILE A 191 -22.61 21.89 -3.24
C ILE A 191 -23.62 22.78 -2.55
#